data_434f179635c2feceac52c73cd94082b4
#
_entry.id   434f179635c2feceac52c73cd94082b4
#
_cell.length_a   1.000
_cell.length_b   1.000
_cell.length_c   1.000
_cell.angle_alpha   90.00
_cell.angle_beta   90.00
_cell.angle_gamma   90.00
#
_symmetry.space_group_name_H-M   'P 1'
#
loop_
_entity.id
_entity.type
_entity.pdbx_description
1 polymer ?
#
loop_
_entity_poly.entity_id
_entity_poly.type
_entity_poly.pdbx_seq_one_letter_code
_entity_poly.pdbx_strand_id
1 'polypeptide(L)'
;MSQSYALAMHPLAEREWAKLDEAVKKRFKSKLLKQRLISPRVAKDALHGAPGLYKIKITSPQYRLAYHVDDRLRRVTILAISTRDDVYALLDHRL
;
A
#
# COMPACT_ATOMS: atom_id res chain seq x y z
N MET A 1 7.09 -23.88 2.47
CA MET A 1 7.77 -22.60 2.28
C MET A 1 6.76 -21.52 1.99
N SER A 2 6.77 -20.49 2.78
CA SER A 2 5.95 -19.35 2.47
C SER A 2 6.57 -18.58 1.33
N GLN A 3 5.77 -18.22 0.36
CA GLN A 3 6.20 -17.40 -0.75
C GLN A 3 5.57 -16.03 -0.58
N SER A 4 6.40 -15.02 -0.42
CA SER A 4 5.88 -13.68 -0.35
C SER A 4 5.51 -13.19 -1.75
N TYR A 5 4.64 -12.19 -1.78
CA TYR A 5 4.26 -11.52 -3.01
C TYR A 5 5.39 -10.58 -3.44
N ALA A 6 5.55 -10.41 -4.72
CA ALA A 6 6.46 -9.40 -5.25
C ALA A 6 5.87 -8.01 -5.01
N LEU A 7 6.73 -7.03 -4.87
CA LEU A 7 6.31 -5.64 -4.66
C LEU A 7 6.52 -4.83 -5.92
N ALA A 8 5.49 -4.13 -6.35
CA ALA A 8 5.54 -3.19 -7.45
C ALA A 8 4.97 -1.85 -6.98
N MET A 9 5.21 -0.80 -7.75
CA MET A 9 4.77 0.53 -7.36
C MET A 9 4.33 1.30 -8.60
N HIS A 10 3.12 1.88 -8.51
CA HIS A 10 2.64 2.77 -9.56
C HIS A 10 3.61 3.95 -9.70
N PRO A 11 3.87 4.45 -10.92
CA PRO A 11 4.84 5.54 -11.10
C PRO A 11 4.59 6.78 -10.24
N LEU A 12 3.33 7.14 -10.04
CA LEU A 12 3.00 8.28 -9.19
C LEU A 12 3.23 7.95 -7.71
N ALA A 13 3.02 6.69 -7.33
CA ALA A 13 3.31 6.26 -5.96
C ALA A 13 4.81 6.29 -5.68
N GLU A 14 5.63 5.99 -6.67
CA GLU A 14 7.09 6.11 -6.52
C GLU A 14 7.50 7.53 -6.16
N ARG A 15 6.87 8.52 -6.80
CA ARG A 15 7.16 9.93 -6.50
C ARG A 15 6.72 10.30 -5.10
N GLU A 16 5.57 9.78 -4.67
CA GLU A 16 5.07 10.01 -3.32
C GLU A 16 5.97 9.37 -2.27
N TRP A 17 6.41 8.16 -2.56
CA TRP A 17 7.35 7.45 -1.69
C TRP A 17 8.66 8.25 -1.51
N ALA A 18 9.19 8.78 -2.61
CA ALA A 18 10.45 9.52 -2.57
C ALA A 18 10.39 10.76 -1.67
N LYS A 19 9.20 11.32 -1.48
CA LYS A 19 9.00 12.51 -0.64
C LYS A 19 8.81 12.22 0.84
N LEU A 20 8.69 10.94 1.20
CA LEU A 20 8.48 10.57 2.61
C LEU A 20 9.76 10.71 3.42
N ASP A 21 9.62 11.05 4.69
CA ASP A 21 10.73 11.00 5.64
C ASP A 21 11.22 9.56 5.79
N GLU A 22 12.48 9.40 6.08
CA GLU A 22 13.07 8.07 6.26
C GLU A 22 12.37 7.27 7.35
N ALA A 23 11.96 7.92 8.44
CA ALA A 23 11.24 7.25 9.52
C ALA A 23 9.91 6.68 9.03
N VAL A 24 9.18 7.43 8.20
CA VAL A 24 7.91 6.99 7.63
C VAL A 24 8.14 5.83 6.65
N LYS A 25 9.15 5.95 5.80
CA LYS A 25 9.53 4.88 4.88
C LYS A 25 9.83 3.59 5.62
N LYS A 26 10.59 3.65 6.71
CA LYS A 26 10.92 2.47 7.51
C LYS A 26 9.69 1.81 8.08
N ARG A 27 8.75 2.59 8.55
CA ARG A 27 7.50 2.05 9.11
C ARG A 27 6.69 1.32 8.06
N PHE A 28 6.55 1.90 6.86
CA PHE A 28 5.86 1.24 5.76
C PHE A 28 6.61 -0.01 5.30
N LYS A 29 7.92 0.07 5.15
CA LYS A 29 8.72 -1.10 4.76
C LYS A 29 8.56 -2.24 5.74
N SER A 30 8.58 -1.93 7.03
CA SER A 30 8.42 -2.96 8.06
C SER A 30 7.09 -3.67 7.92
N LYS A 31 6.00 -2.91 7.75
CA LYS A 31 4.67 -3.50 7.61
C LYS A 31 4.55 -4.31 6.31
N LEU A 32 5.13 -3.82 5.23
CA LEU A 32 5.12 -4.53 3.95
C LEU A 32 5.89 -5.84 4.05
N LEU A 33 7.12 -5.79 4.51
CA LEU A 33 7.99 -6.97 4.53
C LEU A 33 7.55 -8.01 5.56
N LYS A 34 7.08 -7.58 6.72
CA LYS A 34 6.73 -8.50 7.81
C LYS A 34 5.31 -9.04 7.71
N GLN A 35 4.41 -8.36 7.03
CA GLN A 35 2.99 -8.72 7.00
C GLN A 35 2.40 -8.77 5.61
N ARG A 36 2.44 -7.65 4.89
CA ARG A 36 1.60 -7.46 3.71
C ARG A 36 2.07 -8.20 2.47
N LEU A 37 3.36 -8.44 2.35
CA LEU A 37 3.86 -9.27 1.26
C LEU A 37 3.71 -10.75 1.54
N ILE A 38 3.46 -11.11 2.79
CA ILE A 38 3.21 -12.50 3.20
C ILE A 38 1.71 -12.81 3.12
N SER A 39 0.88 -11.94 3.71
CA SER A 39 -0.57 -12.08 3.74
C SER A 39 -1.23 -10.75 3.40
N PRO A 40 -1.30 -10.40 2.11
CA PRO A 40 -1.71 -9.04 1.73
C PRO A 40 -3.20 -8.74 1.91
N ARG A 41 -4.06 -9.77 1.96
CA ARG A 41 -5.50 -9.57 2.07
C ARG A 41 -5.94 -9.46 3.52
N VAL A 42 -5.72 -8.29 4.11
CA VAL A 42 -6.06 -8.00 5.50
C VAL A 42 -7.47 -7.41 5.55
N ALA A 43 -8.44 -8.24 5.94
CA ALA A 43 -9.86 -7.90 5.84
C ALA A 43 -10.22 -6.57 6.52
N LYS A 44 -9.67 -6.29 7.70
CA LYS A 44 -9.98 -5.05 8.43
C LYS A 44 -9.49 -3.80 7.71
N ASP A 45 -8.56 -3.95 6.79
CA ASP A 45 -7.96 -2.84 6.06
C ASP A 45 -8.38 -2.82 4.58
N ALA A 46 -9.39 -3.60 4.22
CA ALA A 46 -9.92 -3.60 2.87
C ALA A 46 -10.57 -2.25 2.56
N LEU A 47 -10.33 -1.79 1.34
CA LEU A 47 -10.95 -0.56 0.86
C LEU A 47 -12.22 -0.87 0.08
N HIS A 48 -13.20 -0.01 0.23
CA HIS A 48 -14.46 -0.16 -0.49
C HIS A 48 -14.32 0.38 -1.90
N GLY A 49 -15.17 -0.11 -2.79
CA GLY A 49 -15.27 0.41 -4.14
C GLY A 49 -14.66 -0.46 -5.22
N ALA A 50 -13.62 -1.23 -4.91
CA ALA A 50 -13.02 -2.15 -5.86
C ALA A 50 -12.41 -3.33 -5.13
N PRO A 51 -12.51 -4.55 -5.67
CA PRO A 51 -11.92 -5.71 -5.02
C PRO A 51 -10.39 -5.67 -5.10
N GLY A 52 -9.76 -6.26 -4.10
CA GLY A 52 -8.31 -6.38 -4.08
C GLY A 52 -7.57 -5.14 -3.60
N LEU A 53 -8.28 -4.12 -3.11
CA LEU A 53 -7.66 -2.90 -2.60
C LEU A 53 -7.61 -2.91 -1.08
N TYR A 54 -6.45 -2.59 -0.55
CA TYR A 54 -6.19 -2.55 0.89
C TYR A 54 -5.34 -1.35 1.24
N LYS A 55 -5.29 -1.03 2.52
CA LYS A 55 -4.48 0.09 3.00
C LYS A 55 -3.55 -0.34 4.12
N ILE A 56 -2.48 0.42 4.26
CA ILE A 56 -1.65 0.42 5.46
C ILE A 56 -1.77 1.81 6.05
N LYS A 57 -2.13 1.87 7.31
CA LYS A 57 -2.32 3.12 8.02
C LYS A 57 -1.22 3.29 9.05
N ILE A 58 -0.61 4.47 9.07
CA ILE A 58 0.27 4.85 10.17
C ILE A 58 -0.23 6.15 10.78
N THR A 59 0.12 6.35 12.04
CA THR A 59 -0.25 7.55 12.79
C THR A 59 1.02 8.21 13.30
N SER A 60 0.95 9.52 13.55
CA SER A 60 2.04 10.32 14.13
C SER A 60 3.36 10.20 13.33
N PRO A 61 3.42 10.70 12.10
CA PRO A 61 2.39 11.41 11.36
C PRO A 61 1.38 10.48 10.71
N GLN A 62 0.25 11.03 10.30
CA GLN A 62 -0.79 10.25 9.66
C GLN A 62 -0.50 10.10 8.17
N TYR A 63 -0.45 8.85 7.72
CA TYR A 63 -0.33 8.52 6.31
C TYR A 63 -1.14 7.28 5.99
N ARG A 64 -1.58 7.19 4.76
CA ARG A 64 -2.22 6.00 4.21
C ARG A 64 -1.44 5.56 2.98
N LEU A 65 -1.21 4.27 2.89
CA LEU A 65 -0.64 3.65 1.70
C LEU A 65 -1.68 2.68 1.18
N ALA A 66 -2.12 2.86 -0.06
CA ALA A 66 -3.08 1.98 -0.69
C ALA A 66 -2.37 1.07 -1.67
N TYR A 67 -2.74 -0.22 -1.65
CA TYR A 67 -2.14 -1.19 -2.56
C TYR A 67 -3.20 -2.12 -3.13
N HIS A 68 -2.88 -2.70 -4.27
CA HIS A 68 -3.71 -3.69 -4.96
C HIS A 68 -3.03 -5.05 -4.89
N VAL A 69 -3.83 -6.09 -4.67
CA VAL A 69 -3.34 -7.47 -4.60
C VAL A 69 -3.74 -8.20 -5.88
N ASP A 70 -2.76 -8.76 -6.55
CA ASP A 70 -2.97 -9.64 -7.69
C ASP A 70 -2.48 -11.04 -7.32
N ASP A 71 -3.42 -11.92 -6.99
CA ASP A 71 -3.07 -13.28 -6.57
C ASP A 71 -2.51 -14.12 -7.72
N ARG A 72 -2.94 -13.81 -8.91
CA ARG A 72 -2.53 -14.54 -10.09
C ARG A 72 -1.06 -14.32 -10.39
N LEU A 73 -0.62 -13.06 -10.30
CA LEU A 73 0.78 -12.69 -10.48
C LEU A 73 1.58 -12.74 -9.19
N ARG A 74 0.91 -12.95 -8.06
CA ARG A 74 1.46 -12.88 -6.72
C ARG A 74 2.22 -11.58 -6.53
N ARG A 75 1.51 -10.49 -6.77
CA ARG A 75 2.10 -9.15 -6.73
C ARG A 75 1.23 -8.19 -5.95
N VAL A 76 1.88 -7.40 -5.10
CA VAL A 76 1.29 -6.28 -4.40
C VAL A 76 1.80 -5.01 -5.07
N THR A 77 0.90 -4.19 -5.58
CA THR A 77 1.26 -2.94 -6.25
C THR A 77 0.81 -1.76 -5.39
N ILE A 78 1.76 -0.94 -4.97
CA ILE A 78 1.44 0.28 -4.24
C ILE A 78 0.90 1.29 -5.25
N LEU A 79 -0.32 1.77 -5.01
CA LEU A 79 -1.03 2.66 -5.93
C LEU A 79 -0.94 4.13 -5.51
N ALA A 80 -0.98 4.39 -4.22
CA ALA A 80 -0.99 5.77 -3.74
C ALA A 80 -0.50 5.83 -2.29
N ILE A 81 0.17 6.92 -1.95
CA ILE A 81 0.59 7.21 -0.59
C ILE A 81 0.26 8.67 -0.33
N SER A 82 -0.52 8.93 0.71
CA SER A 82 -0.89 10.29 1.05
C SER A 82 -1.35 10.36 2.50
N THR A 83 -1.69 11.55 2.95
CA THR A 83 -2.30 11.72 4.25
C THR A 83 -3.77 11.30 4.16
N ARG A 84 -4.31 10.87 5.26
CA ARG A 84 -5.73 10.49 5.49
C ARG A 84 -6.58 10.32 4.22
N ASP A 85 -7.46 11.27 4.01
CA ASP A 85 -8.52 11.12 3.01
C ASP A 85 -8.04 11.32 1.58
N ASP A 86 -6.89 11.94 1.41
CA ASP A 86 -6.36 12.22 0.07
C ASP A 86 -6.09 10.95 -0.73
N VAL A 87 -5.79 9.84 -0.06
CA VAL A 87 -5.48 8.60 -0.76
C VAL A 87 -6.67 8.10 -1.58
N TYR A 88 -7.90 8.30 -1.08
CA TYR A 88 -9.09 7.86 -1.80
C TYR A 88 -9.29 8.66 -3.10
N ALA A 89 -9.07 9.96 -3.04
CA ALA A 89 -9.15 10.81 -4.23
C ALA A 89 -8.10 10.40 -5.27
N LEU A 90 -6.89 10.08 -4.81
CA LEU A 90 -5.83 9.65 -5.72
C LEU A 90 -6.16 8.33 -6.40
N LEU A 91 -6.79 7.39 -5.68
CA LEU A 91 -7.14 6.10 -6.25
C LEU A 91 -8.12 6.21 -7.41
N ASP A 92 -9.04 7.18 -7.36
CA ASP A 92 -10.01 7.39 -8.43
C ASP A 92 -9.34 7.65 -9.77
N HIS A 93 -8.14 8.17 -9.77
CA HIS A 93 -7.38 8.49 -10.97
C HIS A 93 -6.32 7.45 -11.33
N ARG A 94 -6.16 6.40 -10.53
CA ARG A 94 -5.07 5.42 -10.71
C ARG A 94 -5.54 3.99 -10.91
N LEU A 95 -6.83 3.77 -10.83
CA LEU A 95 -7.39 2.42 -11.02
C LEU A 95 -7.73 2.13 -12.47
#